data_6d677d0e043de4d87c7c36353369ee50
#
_entry.id   6d677d0e043de4d87c7c36353369ee50
#
_cell.length_a   1.000
_cell.length_b   1.000
_cell.length_c   1.000
_cell.angle_alpha   90.00
_cell.angle_beta   90.00
_cell.angle_gamma   90.00
#
_symmetry.space_group_name_H-M   'P 1'
#
loop_
_entity.id
_entity.type
_entity.pdbx_description
1 polymer ?
#
loop_
_entity_poly.entity_id
_entity_poly.type
_entity_poly.pdbx_seq_one_letter_code
_entity_poly.pdbx_strand_id
1 'polypeptide(L)'
;MEQSNRGMGRPVTFGIDYLKRTKTKSIICLEAASAYWGMCSYSPDIPILLMPSDSTDIFIEMQISMMFVTDFSLDNTVDIGDGVKVTDRERTVCDMIRYNRHEFHLYETVMSAFEDGEVDMEKLIKLASKYNIEKKLYETYNKALEAYDEDNEQ
;
A
#
# COMPACT_ATOMS: atom_id res chain seq x y z
N MET A 1 16.53 10.73 4.37
CA MET A 1 16.00 12.06 4.60
C MET A 1 14.78 12.02 5.47
N GLU A 2 14.77 12.91 6.44
CA GLU A 2 13.76 12.89 7.50
C GLU A 2 12.34 13.08 7.01
N GLN A 3 12.15 13.80 5.92
CA GLN A 3 10.80 14.04 5.39
C GLN A 3 10.12 12.81 4.83
N SER A 4 10.89 11.85 4.33
CA SER A 4 10.32 10.60 3.78
C SER A 4 9.77 9.68 4.86
N ASN A 5 10.13 9.92 6.12
CA ASN A 5 9.70 9.09 7.23
C ASN A 5 8.43 9.58 7.92
N ARG A 6 7.86 10.71 7.48
CA ARG A 6 6.70 11.30 8.14
C ARG A 6 5.44 10.45 8.10
N GLY A 7 5.27 9.66 7.05
CA GLY A 7 4.12 8.78 6.92
C GLY A 7 4.33 7.41 7.53
N MET A 8 5.57 7.09 7.91
CA MET A 8 5.89 5.79 8.45
C MET A 8 5.71 5.76 9.95
N GLY A 9 4.76 4.99 10.42
CA GLY A 9 4.66 4.70 11.83
C GLY A 9 5.83 3.86 12.30
N ARG A 10 6.06 3.90 13.59
CA ARG A 10 7.09 3.11 14.26
C ARG A 10 6.99 1.61 13.94
N PRO A 11 5.77 1.01 13.88
CA PRO A 11 5.64 -0.41 13.53
C PRO A 11 6.13 -0.76 12.14
N VAL A 12 5.93 0.13 11.15
CA VAL A 12 6.41 -0.10 9.78
C VAL A 12 7.93 -0.11 9.77
N THR A 13 8.56 0.87 10.43
CA THR A 13 10.03 0.93 10.54
C THR A 13 10.60 -0.31 11.21
N PHE A 14 9.97 -0.75 12.28
CA PHE A 14 10.39 -1.95 13.01
C PHE A 14 10.26 -3.20 12.15
N GLY A 15 9.18 -3.31 11.39
CA GLY A 15 8.96 -4.42 10.46
C GLY A 15 10.01 -4.47 9.36
N ILE A 16 10.41 -3.32 8.84
CA ILE A 16 11.47 -3.22 7.84
C ILE A 16 12.78 -3.81 8.38
N ASP A 17 13.19 -3.41 9.58
CA ASP A 17 14.41 -3.92 10.19
C ASP A 17 14.35 -5.44 10.39
N TYR A 18 13.20 -5.95 10.81
CA TYR A 18 12.99 -7.39 10.96
C TYR A 18 13.15 -8.12 9.63
N LEU A 19 12.50 -7.60 8.58
CA LEU A 19 12.55 -8.21 7.26
C LEU A 19 13.97 -8.20 6.68
N LYS A 20 14.73 -7.15 6.92
CA LYS A 20 16.12 -7.07 6.49
C LYS A 20 16.97 -8.19 7.09
N ARG A 21 16.68 -8.56 8.33
CA ARG A 21 17.39 -9.63 9.01
C ARG A 21 16.97 -11.03 8.54
N THR A 22 15.69 -11.21 8.25
CA THR A 22 15.16 -12.54 7.90
C THR A 22 15.30 -12.88 6.43
N LYS A 23 15.44 -11.87 5.56
CA LYS A 23 15.61 -12.03 4.09
C LYS A 23 14.51 -12.87 3.46
N THR A 24 13.28 -12.71 3.93
CA THR A 24 12.15 -13.45 3.39
C THR A 24 11.64 -12.83 2.09
N LYS A 25 11.02 -13.67 1.26
CA LYS A 25 10.42 -13.23 0.00
C LYS A 25 9.04 -12.68 0.30
N SER A 26 8.98 -11.38 0.52
CA SER A 26 7.75 -10.70 0.91
C SER A 26 7.78 -9.25 0.41
N ILE A 27 6.61 -8.65 0.34
CA ILE A 27 6.46 -7.26 -0.11
C ILE A 27 5.60 -6.53 0.91
N ILE A 28 6.09 -5.39 1.41
CA ILE A 28 5.27 -4.48 2.21
C ILE A 28 4.19 -3.90 1.29
N CYS A 29 2.93 -3.98 1.71
CA CYS A 29 1.80 -3.68 0.83
C CYS A 29 0.66 -2.96 1.55
N LEU A 30 -0.35 -2.59 0.78
CA LEU A 30 -1.64 -2.08 1.27
C LEU A 30 -1.47 -0.87 2.19
N GLU A 31 -2.13 -0.83 3.35
CA GLU A 31 -2.06 0.31 4.25
C GLU A 31 -0.63 0.61 4.71
N ALA A 32 0.19 -0.42 4.91
CA ALA A 32 1.57 -0.23 5.30
C ALA A 32 2.37 0.47 4.19
N ALA A 33 2.15 0.09 2.93
CA ALA A 33 2.77 0.75 1.79
C ALA A 33 2.22 2.18 1.60
N SER A 34 0.91 2.34 1.73
CA SER A 34 0.28 3.65 1.64
C SER A 34 0.85 4.63 2.68
N ALA A 35 1.00 4.16 3.92
CA ALA A 35 1.62 4.94 4.98
C ALA A 35 3.08 5.25 4.69
N TYR A 36 3.81 4.28 4.15
CA TYR A 36 5.21 4.46 3.76
C TYR A 36 5.37 5.63 2.78
N TRP A 37 4.48 5.70 1.80
CA TRP A 37 4.51 6.77 0.79
C TRP A 37 3.83 8.06 1.24
N GLY A 38 3.26 8.10 2.44
CA GLY A 38 2.56 9.28 2.95
C GLY A 38 1.20 9.52 2.28
N MET A 39 0.57 8.47 1.78
CA MET A 39 -0.70 8.56 1.06
C MET A 39 -1.92 8.36 1.96
N CYS A 40 -1.73 7.94 3.19
CA CYS A 40 -2.79 7.89 4.18
C CYS A 40 -2.23 8.21 5.57
N SER A 41 -3.10 8.67 6.44
CA SER A 41 -2.73 9.05 7.82
C SER A 41 -2.63 7.85 8.74
N TYR A 42 -3.23 6.74 8.35
CA TYR A 42 -3.20 5.51 9.15
C TYR A 42 -1.83 4.84 9.05
N SER A 43 -1.27 4.51 10.20
CA SER A 43 -0.03 3.73 10.27
C SER A 43 -0.35 2.44 11.00
N PRO A 44 -0.33 1.29 10.30
CA PRO A 44 -0.69 0.02 10.94
C PRO A 44 0.25 -0.32 12.09
N ASP A 45 -0.32 -0.81 13.18
CA ASP A 45 0.45 -1.31 14.31
C ASP A 45 1.21 -2.58 13.97
N ILE A 46 0.76 -3.28 12.94
CA ILE A 46 1.35 -4.53 12.48
C ILE A 46 1.71 -4.34 11.00
N PRO A 47 2.97 -4.64 10.60
CA PRO A 47 3.32 -4.60 9.17
C PRO A 47 2.43 -5.52 8.34
N ILE A 48 2.09 -5.10 7.13
CA ILE A 48 1.26 -5.88 6.21
C ILE A 48 2.15 -6.34 5.07
N LEU A 49 2.23 -7.65 4.88
CA LEU A 49 3.08 -8.27 3.87
C LEU A 49 2.28 -9.07 2.86
N LEU A 50 2.63 -8.91 1.60
CA LEU A 50 2.15 -9.76 0.52
C LEU A 50 3.10 -10.94 0.38
N MET A 51 2.55 -12.15 0.36
CA MET A 51 3.30 -13.40 0.34
C MET A 51 2.82 -14.28 -0.82
N PRO A 52 3.73 -15.06 -1.43
CA PRO A 52 3.27 -16.10 -2.36
C PRO A 52 2.36 -17.10 -1.64
N SER A 53 1.34 -17.61 -2.32
CA SER A 53 0.38 -18.54 -1.72
C SER A 53 1.02 -19.86 -1.26
N ASP A 54 2.17 -20.21 -1.85
CA ASP A 54 2.93 -21.42 -1.49
C ASP A 54 4.03 -21.15 -0.45
N SER A 55 4.09 -19.96 0.09
CA SER A 55 5.11 -19.60 1.08
C SER A 55 4.89 -20.37 2.38
N THR A 56 5.98 -20.86 2.93
CA THR A 56 6.01 -21.50 4.25
C THR A 56 6.72 -20.63 5.30
N ASP A 57 7.03 -19.38 4.94
CA ASP A 57 7.71 -18.47 5.85
C ASP A 57 6.86 -18.19 7.09
N ILE A 58 7.49 -18.26 8.25
CA ILE A 58 6.83 -18.05 9.54
C ILE A 58 7.55 -16.92 10.27
N PHE A 59 6.78 -15.94 10.73
CA PHE A 59 7.29 -14.80 11.49
C PHE A 59 6.86 -14.98 12.95
N ILE A 60 7.78 -15.49 13.77
CA ILE A 60 7.48 -15.85 15.16
C ILE A 60 7.92 -14.80 16.18
N GLU A 61 8.83 -13.90 15.79
CA GLU A 61 9.40 -12.90 16.71
C GLU A 61 8.57 -11.62 16.79
N MET A 62 7.67 -11.39 15.84
CA MET A 62 6.76 -10.24 15.87
C MET A 62 5.47 -10.58 15.14
N GLN A 63 4.42 -9.88 15.51
CA GLN A 63 3.16 -10.02 14.80
C GLN A 63 3.27 -9.34 13.44
N ILE A 64 2.91 -10.06 12.38
CA ILE A 64 2.91 -9.56 11.02
C ILE A 64 1.63 -10.03 10.37
N SER A 65 0.90 -9.09 9.76
CA SER A 65 -0.27 -9.42 8.97
C SER A 65 0.20 -9.89 7.58
N MET A 66 -0.17 -11.09 7.19
CA MET A 66 0.26 -11.69 5.93
C MET A 66 -0.95 -11.90 5.02
N MET A 67 -0.82 -11.47 3.77
CA MET A 67 -1.81 -11.76 2.74
C MET A 67 -1.16 -12.68 1.71
N PHE A 68 -1.67 -13.90 1.59
CA PHE A 68 -1.15 -14.89 0.65
C PHE A 68 -1.92 -14.79 -0.66
N VAL A 69 -1.18 -14.65 -1.77
CA VAL A 69 -1.78 -14.47 -3.09
C VAL A 69 -1.18 -15.44 -4.09
N THR A 70 -2.00 -15.88 -5.05
CA THR A 70 -1.57 -16.77 -6.13
C THR A 70 -0.85 -16.02 -7.24
N ASP A 71 -1.15 -14.73 -7.41
CA ASP A 71 -0.58 -13.86 -8.43
C ASP A 71 0.57 -13.01 -7.89
N PHE A 72 1.34 -13.55 -6.94
CA PHE A 72 2.48 -12.83 -6.35
C PHE A 72 3.43 -12.37 -7.44
N SER A 73 3.80 -11.10 -7.40
CA SER A 73 4.71 -10.49 -8.37
C SER A 73 5.57 -9.43 -7.69
N LEU A 74 6.82 -9.34 -8.12
CA LEU A 74 7.73 -8.27 -7.73
C LEU A 74 7.62 -7.03 -8.64
N ASP A 75 6.75 -7.08 -9.64
CA ASP A 75 6.51 -5.93 -10.52
C ASP A 75 5.95 -4.75 -9.72
N ASN A 76 6.37 -3.55 -10.09
CA ASN A 76 5.93 -2.33 -9.43
C ASN A 76 6.22 -2.34 -7.92
N THR A 77 7.43 -2.78 -7.58
CA THR A 77 7.97 -2.70 -6.23
C THR A 77 9.26 -1.89 -6.23
N VAL A 78 9.59 -1.36 -5.06
CA VAL A 78 10.81 -0.58 -4.84
C VAL A 78 11.61 -1.28 -3.75
N ASP A 79 12.90 -1.47 -3.97
CA ASP A 79 13.82 -1.98 -2.95
C ASP A 79 14.18 -0.84 -2.00
N ILE A 80 13.87 -1.00 -0.74
CA ILE A 80 14.13 0.02 0.29
C ILE A 80 15.34 -0.32 1.16
N GLY A 81 16.14 -1.30 0.72
CA GLY A 81 17.39 -1.72 1.36
C GLY A 81 17.35 -3.17 1.76
N ASP A 82 18.51 -3.85 1.60
CA ASP A 82 18.72 -5.23 2.01
C ASP A 82 17.70 -6.23 1.45
N GLY A 83 17.18 -5.94 0.25
CA GLY A 83 16.21 -6.83 -0.40
C GLY A 83 14.78 -6.67 0.06
N VAL A 84 14.50 -5.78 1.00
CA VAL A 84 13.13 -5.50 1.43
C VAL A 84 12.42 -4.67 0.36
N LYS A 85 11.25 -5.12 -0.05
CA LYS A 85 10.45 -4.50 -1.10
C LYS A 85 9.21 -3.86 -0.53
N VAL A 86 8.78 -2.76 -1.16
CA VAL A 86 7.49 -2.14 -0.90
C VAL A 86 6.80 -1.92 -2.24
N THR A 87 5.48 -2.09 -2.33
CA THR A 87 4.75 -1.75 -3.55
C THR A 87 4.93 -0.26 -3.84
N ASP A 88 5.14 0.09 -5.12
CA ASP A 88 5.25 1.51 -5.48
C ASP A 88 3.90 2.21 -5.28
N ARG A 89 3.87 3.53 -5.46
CA ARG A 89 2.64 4.30 -5.23
C ARG A 89 1.49 3.81 -6.10
N GLU A 90 1.75 3.59 -7.39
CA GLU A 90 0.72 3.19 -8.35
C GLU A 90 0.16 1.81 -8.03
N ARG A 91 1.02 0.85 -7.75
CA ARG A 91 0.58 -0.49 -7.36
C ARG A 91 -0.16 -0.45 -6.03
N THR A 92 0.29 0.35 -5.08
CA THR A 92 -0.38 0.49 -3.79
C THR A 92 -1.84 0.91 -3.96
N VAL A 93 -2.10 1.92 -4.80
CA VAL A 93 -3.47 2.35 -5.10
C VAL A 93 -4.29 1.20 -5.69
N CYS A 94 -3.74 0.52 -6.68
CA CYS A 94 -4.43 -0.60 -7.33
C CYS A 94 -4.73 -1.73 -6.36
N ASP A 95 -3.77 -2.09 -5.52
CA ASP A 95 -3.94 -3.19 -4.57
C ASP A 95 -4.97 -2.83 -3.49
N MET A 96 -5.00 -1.58 -3.03
CA MET A 96 -6.01 -1.13 -2.08
C MET A 96 -7.43 -1.32 -2.63
N ILE A 97 -7.61 -1.06 -3.92
CA ILE A 97 -8.89 -1.26 -4.59
C ILE A 97 -9.16 -2.76 -4.80
N ARG A 98 -8.18 -3.50 -5.32
CA ARG A 98 -8.33 -4.92 -5.65
C ARG A 98 -8.72 -5.77 -4.45
N TYR A 99 -8.16 -5.47 -3.30
CA TYR A 99 -8.35 -6.25 -2.09
C TYR A 99 -9.38 -5.63 -1.14
N ASN A 100 -10.17 -4.68 -1.62
CA ASN A 100 -11.30 -4.07 -0.90
C ASN A 100 -10.92 -3.63 0.52
N ARG A 101 -9.88 -2.80 0.62
CA ARG A 101 -9.41 -2.35 1.91
C ARG A 101 -10.41 -1.38 2.56
N HIS A 102 -10.22 -1.12 3.84
CA HIS A 102 -11.13 -0.28 4.62
C HIS A 102 -11.38 1.06 3.91
N GLU A 103 -12.64 1.43 3.81
CA GLU A 103 -13.10 2.57 3.03
C GLU A 103 -12.34 3.87 3.34
N PHE A 104 -12.15 4.17 4.61
CA PHE A 104 -11.49 5.40 5.04
C PHE A 104 -10.04 5.46 4.50
N HIS A 105 -9.29 4.39 4.68
CA HIS A 105 -7.89 4.36 4.23
C HIS A 105 -7.80 4.32 2.70
N LEU A 106 -8.72 3.62 2.06
CA LEU A 106 -8.82 3.55 0.62
C LEU A 106 -9.08 4.94 0.02
N TYR A 107 -10.01 5.68 0.60
CA TYR A 107 -10.35 7.03 0.11
C TYR A 107 -9.18 7.99 0.26
N GLU A 108 -8.49 7.97 1.40
CA GLU A 108 -7.29 8.81 1.58
C GLU A 108 -6.24 8.49 0.52
N THR A 109 -5.97 7.20 0.29
CA THR A 109 -4.96 6.76 -0.67
C THR A 109 -5.32 7.19 -2.09
N VAL A 110 -6.56 6.99 -2.50
CA VAL A 110 -7.00 7.35 -3.85
C VAL A 110 -7.01 8.87 -4.05
N MET A 111 -7.47 9.62 -3.06
CA MET A 111 -7.45 11.09 -3.13
C MET A 111 -6.02 11.61 -3.24
N SER A 112 -5.10 11.07 -2.45
CA SER A 112 -3.68 11.42 -2.55
C SER A 112 -3.14 11.16 -3.95
N ALA A 113 -3.49 10.03 -4.54
CA ALA A 113 -3.05 9.68 -5.89
C ALA A 113 -3.48 10.72 -6.92
N PHE A 114 -4.71 11.21 -6.84
CA PHE A 114 -5.25 12.17 -7.81
C PHE A 114 -4.85 13.62 -7.55
N GLU A 115 -4.55 13.98 -6.30
CA GLU A 115 -4.46 15.38 -5.90
C GLU A 115 -3.06 15.84 -5.50
N ASP A 116 -2.19 14.95 -5.01
CA ASP A 116 -0.90 15.37 -4.44
C ASP A 116 0.24 15.47 -5.46
N GLY A 117 0.03 14.99 -6.68
CA GLY A 117 1.03 15.11 -7.74
C GLY A 117 2.22 14.17 -7.62
N GLU A 118 2.23 13.27 -6.66
CA GLU A 118 3.33 12.32 -6.44
C GLU A 118 3.18 11.03 -7.23
N VAL A 119 1.99 10.74 -7.71
CA VAL A 119 1.68 9.52 -8.47
C VAL A 119 1.75 9.81 -9.97
N ASP A 120 2.40 8.92 -10.70
CA ASP A 120 2.39 8.95 -12.17
C ASP A 120 1.04 8.43 -12.65
N MET A 121 0.17 9.36 -13.06
CA MET A 121 -1.21 9.01 -13.45
C MET A 121 -1.27 8.13 -14.69
N GLU A 122 -0.37 8.32 -15.66
CA GLU A 122 -0.32 7.45 -16.82
C GLU A 122 0.00 6.02 -16.43
N LYS A 123 0.97 5.85 -15.57
CA LYS A 123 1.37 4.54 -15.04
C LYS A 123 0.23 3.93 -14.22
N LEU A 124 -0.44 4.72 -13.38
CA LEU A 124 -1.56 4.27 -12.58
C LEU A 124 -2.70 3.74 -13.45
N ILE A 125 -3.07 4.49 -14.49
CA ILE A 125 -4.17 4.09 -15.38
C ILE A 125 -3.82 2.82 -16.15
N LYS A 126 -2.58 2.71 -16.64
CA LYS A 126 -2.10 1.48 -17.30
C LYS A 126 -2.19 0.28 -16.38
N LEU A 127 -1.76 0.45 -15.13
CA LEU A 127 -1.79 -0.64 -14.16
C LEU A 127 -3.22 -1.01 -13.79
N ALA A 128 -4.07 -0.02 -13.58
CA ALA A 128 -5.49 -0.25 -13.30
C ALA A 128 -6.18 -0.99 -14.46
N SER A 129 -5.84 -0.64 -15.69
CA SER A 129 -6.34 -1.34 -16.87
C SER A 129 -5.88 -2.80 -16.90
N LYS A 130 -4.61 -3.04 -16.59
CA LYS A 130 -4.04 -4.39 -16.52
C LYS A 130 -4.80 -5.25 -15.51
N TYR A 131 -5.16 -4.68 -14.37
CA TYR A 131 -5.91 -5.39 -13.33
C TYR A 131 -7.43 -5.33 -13.53
N ASN A 132 -7.87 -4.71 -14.61
CA ASN A 132 -9.29 -4.59 -14.95
C ASN A 132 -10.10 -3.84 -13.86
N ILE A 133 -9.50 -2.81 -13.28
CA ILE A 133 -10.11 -1.99 -12.22
C ILE A 133 -10.15 -0.51 -12.56
N GLU A 134 -9.93 -0.13 -13.82
CA GLU A 134 -9.88 1.27 -14.22
C GLU A 134 -11.19 2.01 -13.87
N LYS A 135 -12.32 1.41 -14.18
CA LYS A 135 -13.63 1.97 -13.84
C LYS A 135 -13.78 2.14 -12.33
N LYS A 136 -13.38 1.12 -11.57
CA LYS A 136 -13.48 1.15 -10.11
C LYS A 136 -12.57 2.20 -9.50
N LEU A 137 -11.43 2.48 -10.11
CA LEU A 137 -10.52 3.55 -9.68
C LEU A 137 -11.24 4.91 -9.71
N TYR A 138 -11.88 5.25 -10.82
CA TYR A 138 -12.61 6.52 -10.94
C TYR A 138 -13.84 6.58 -10.05
N GLU A 139 -14.57 5.47 -9.95
CA GLU A 139 -15.72 5.38 -9.05
C GLU A 139 -15.31 5.60 -7.59
N THR A 140 -14.17 5.02 -7.19
CA THR A 140 -13.66 5.17 -5.83
C THR A 140 -13.25 6.61 -5.56
N TYR A 141 -12.60 7.27 -6.52
CA TYR A 141 -12.25 8.67 -6.38
C TYR A 141 -13.50 9.55 -6.22
N ASN A 142 -14.52 9.31 -7.04
CA ASN A 142 -15.77 10.06 -6.94
C ASN A 142 -16.46 9.86 -5.59
N LYS A 143 -16.47 8.63 -5.08
CA LYS A 143 -17.02 8.34 -3.75
C LYS A 143 -16.23 9.03 -2.65
N ALA A 144 -14.90 9.06 -2.79
CA ALA A 144 -14.04 9.75 -1.83
C ALA A 144 -14.35 11.25 -1.78
N LEU A 145 -14.52 11.87 -2.95
CA LEU A 145 -14.89 13.28 -3.04
C LEU A 145 -16.24 13.55 -2.37
N GLU A 146 -17.23 12.70 -2.62
CA GLU A 146 -18.55 12.84 -1.99
C GLU A 146 -18.46 12.73 -0.48
N ALA A 147 -17.74 11.74 0.03
CA ALA A 147 -17.55 11.53 1.45
C ALA A 147 -16.86 12.73 2.11
N TYR A 148 -15.85 13.29 1.44
CA TYR A 148 -15.11 14.44 1.94
C TYR A 148 -15.99 15.70 1.95
N ASP A 149 -16.79 15.91 0.93
CA ASP A 149 -17.70 17.05 0.84
C ASP A 149 -18.78 16.98 1.94
N GLU A 150 -19.32 15.80 2.21
CA GLU A 150 -20.29 15.59 3.29
C GLU A 150 -19.69 15.95 4.65
N ASP A 151 -18.44 15.54 4.91
CA ASP A 151 -17.76 15.87 6.16
C ASP A 151 -17.55 17.39 6.30
N ASN A 152 -17.27 18.08 5.21
CA ASN A 152 -17.07 19.53 5.24
C ASN A 152 -18.37 20.33 5.39
N GLU A 153 -19.51 19.77 5.03
CA GLU A 153 -20.80 20.43 5.19
C GLU A 153 -21.34 20.35 6.63
N GLN A 154 -20.78 19.49 7.43
CA GLN A 154 -21.14 19.36 8.85
C GLN A 154 -20.23 20.22 9.74
#